data_d64738ab23b5cf0ca23bdeddb1a86e19
#
_entry.id   d64738ab23b5cf0ca23bdeddb1a86e19
#
_cell.length_a   1.000
_cell.length_b   1.000
_cell.length_c   1.000
_cell.angle_alpha   90.00
_cell.angle_beta   90.00
_cell.angle_gamma   90.00
#
_symmetry.space_group_name_H-M   'P 1'
#
loop_
_entity.id
_entity.type
_entity.pdbx_description
1 polymer ?
#
loop_
_entity_poly.entity_id
_entity_poly.type
_entity_poly.pdbx_seq_one_letter_code
_entity_poly.pdbx_strand_id
1 'polypeptide(L)'
;MRFQRYINRIIVSMTFCICFLATGCDKEEDVVPVINNTVAGAILKGVGYSTMEALLGKANLAITLDGTGPFTVFAPDDSAFAASGINLSYINSLSQQEAQAIMLYHTLNSKVLVADLPAGPNAKVTTFTGDSIFVTKNASGVYVNGAKIIQSDITVDNGIIHKIDRALNPPVGTITQTIFVNGLDSLYKAIARA
;
A
#
# COMPACT_ATOMS: atom_id res chain seq x y z
N MET A 1 -57.71 24.75 -51.38
CA MET A 1 -56.22 24.85 -51.55
C MET A 1 -55.43 25.36 -50.31
N ARG A 2 -56.06 25.80 -49.23
CA ARG A 2 -55.30 26.28 -48.04
C ARG A 2 -55.02 25.20 -47.03
N PHE A 3 -55.82 24.13 -47.01
CA PHE A 3 -55.72 23.03 -46.02
C PHE A 3 -54.52 22.11 -46.30
N GLN A 4 -54.15 21.88 -47.54
CA GLN A 4 -53.04 20.99 -47.94
C GLN A 4 -51.67 21.58 -47.61
N ARG A 5 -51.55 22.91 -47.53
CA ARG A 5 -50.28 23.58 -47.14
C ARG A 5 -49.99 23.51 -45.64
N TYR A 6 -51.03 23.30 -44.84
CA TYR A 6 -50.86 23.20 -43.38
C TYR A 6 -50.38 21.81 -42.97
N ILE A 7 -50.89 20.79 -43.64
CA ILE A 7 -50.52 19.38 -43.36
C ILE A 7 -49.06 19.14 -43.77
N ASN A 8 -48.60 19.67 -44.90
CA ASN A 8 -47.19 19.54 -45.31
C ASN A 8 -46.19 20.30 -44.40
N ARG A 9 -46.61 21.37 -43.73
CA ARG A 9 -45.77 22.09 -42.78
C ARG A 9 -45.66 21.34 -41.44
N ILE A 10 -46.68 20.61 -41.03
CA ILE A 10 -46.67 19.80 -39.80
C ILE A 10 -45.84 18.54 -40.02
N ILE A 11 -45.90 17.91 -41.18
CA ILE A 11 -45.15 16.68 -41.50
C ILE A 11 -43.66 17.00 -41.62
N VAL A 12 -43.25 18.14 -42.18
CA VAL A 12 -41.85 18.56 -42.30
C VAL A 12 -41.27 18.93 -40.90
N SER A 13 -42.10 19.48 -40.00
CA SER A 13 -41.66 19.81 -38.65
C SER A 13 -41.54 18.57 -37.76
N MET A 14 -42.29 17.52 -38.04
CA MET A 14 -42.29 16.29 -37.23
C MET A 14 -41.21 15.31 -37.68
N THR A 15 -40.71 15.40 -38.92
CA THR A 15 -39.65 14.56 -39.46
C THR A 15 -38.24 15.06 -39.04
N PHE A 16 -38.09 16.30 -38.56
CA PHE A 16 -36.81 16.86 -38.15
C PHE A 16 -36.51 16.61 -36.65
N CYS A 17 -37.48 16.12 -35.86
CA CYS A 17 -37.34 15.89 -34.45
C CYS A 17 -36.99 14.44 -34.07
N ILE A 18 -36.85 13.50 -35.02
CA ILE A 18 -36.61 12.06 -34.74
C ILE A 18 -35.15 11.64 -34.99
N CYS A 19 -34.29 12.55 -35.47
CA CYS A 19 -32.87 12.20 -35.75
C CYS A 19 -31.88 12.63 -34.67
N PHE A 20 -32.30 12.92 -33.42
CA PHE A 20 -31.36 13.35 -32.37
C PHE A 20 -31.39 12.48 -31.09
N LEU A 21 -31.76 11.19 -31.24
CA LEU A 21 -31.58 10.19 -30.19
C LEU A 21 -30.69 9.04 -30.68
N ALA A 22 -29.60 9.39 -31.39
CA ALA A 22 -28.43 8.55 -31.39
C ALA A 22 -27.67 8.92 -30.10
N THR A 23 -28.13 8.41 -28.99
CA THR A 23 -27.33 8.30 -27.78
C THR A 23 -26.04 7.61 -28.16
N GLY A 24 -24.96 8.37 -28.18
CA GLY A 24 -23.63 7.80 -28.08
C GLY A 24 -23.67 6.86 -26.87
N CYS A 25 -23.58 5.56 -27.09
CA CYS A 25 -23.03 4.67 -26.14
C CYS A 25 -21.61 5.19 -25.93
N ASP A 26 -21.37 5.96 -24.89
CA ASP A 26 -20.06 6.02 -24.28
C ASP A 26 -19.78 4.57 -23.88
N LYS A 27 -19.01 3.90 -24.73
CA LYS A 27 -18.25 2.75 -24.28
C LYS A 27 -17.38 3.33 -23.17
N GLU A 28 -17.75 3.14 -21.92
CA GLU A 28 -16.76 3.07 -20.87
C GLU A 28 -15.75 2.05 -21.40
N GLU A 29 -14.65 2.55 -21.94
CA GLU A 29 -13.49 1.70 -22.14
C GLU A 29 -13.20 1.19 -20.75
N ASP A 30 -13.41 -0.11 -20.54
CA ASP A 30 -12.85 -0.81 -19.41
C ASP A 30 -11.35 -0.54 -19.46
N VAL A 31 -10.92 0.50 -18.75
CA VAL A 31 -9.52 0.80 -18.54
C VAL A 31 -9.00 -0.33 -17.68
N VAL A 32 -8.60 -1.41 -18.34
CA VAL A 32 -7.84 -2.47 -17.68
C VAL A 32 -6.63 -1.78 -17.08
N PRO A 33 -6.51 -1.69 -15.76
CA PRO A 33 -5.38 -0.99 -15.16
C PRO A 33 -4.10 -1.65 -15.69
N VAL A 34 -3.27 -0.88 -16.37
CA VAL A 34 -1.93 -1.32 -16.76
C VAL A 34 -1.16 -1.47 -15.44
N ILE A 35 -1.11 -2.71 -14.95
CA ILE A 35 -0.34 -2.99 -13.74
C ILE A 35 1.12 -2.96 -14.14
N ASN A 36 1.79 -1.86 -13.85
CA ASN A 36 3.20 -1.64 -14.11
C ASN A 36 4.07 -2.60 -13.26
N ASN A 37 5.31 -2.84 -13.68
CA ASN A 37 6.28 -3.58 -12.86
C ASN A 37 6.91 -2.66 -11.80
N THR A 38 6.06 -1.93 -11.08
CA THR A 38 6.43 -1.05 -9.96
C THR A 38 6.30 -1.78 -8.63
N VAL A 39 6.70 -1.14 -7.54
CA VAL A 39 6.50 -1.68 -6.19
C VAL A 39 5.02 -2.00 -5.93
N ALA A 40 4.11 -1.09 -6.25
CA ALA A 40 2.68 -1.33 -6.10
C ALA A 40 2.21 -2.48 -7.00
N GLY A 41 2.60 -2.48 -8.27
CA GLY A 41 2.26 -3.52 -9.23
C GLY A 41 2.77 -4.91 -8.83
N ALA A 42 3.96 -5.00 -8.27
CA ALA A 42 4.54 -6.26 -7.79
C ALA A 42 3.77 -6.81 -6.57
N ILE A 43 3.31 -5.94 -5.66
CA ILE A 43 2.46 -6.34 -4.52
C ILE A 43 1.09 -6.83 -5.03
N LEU A 44 0.44 -6.09 -5.93
CA LEU A 44 -0.89 -6.41 -6.47
C LEU A 44 -0.91 -7.68 -7.34
N LYS A 45 0.20 -8.03 -8.00
CA LYS A 45 0.32 -9.24 -8.82
C LYS A 45 0.90 -10.43 -8.07
N GLY A 46 1.54 -10.19 -6.93
CA GLY A 46 2.32 -11.19 -6.22
C GLY A 46 1.44 -12.23 -5.54
N VAL A 47 1.72 -13.51 -5.79
CA VAL A 47 1.06 -14.60 -5.06
C VAL A 47 1.52 -14.59 -3.61
N GLY A 48 0.55 -14.63 -2.67
CA GLY A 48 0.83 -14.63 -1.23
C GLY A 48 1.05 -13.25 -0.61
N TYR A 49 0.57 -12.19 -1.26
CA TYR A 49 0.59 -10.82 -0.74
C TYR A 49 -0.81 -10.24 -0.49
N SER A 50 -1.83 -11.09 -0.31
CA SER A 50 -3.22 -10.63 -0.16
C SER A 50 -3.43 -9.68 1.04
N THR A 51 -2.71 -9.89 2.12
CA THR A 51 -2.74 -9.01 3.31
C THR A 51 -2.02 -7.68 3.04
N MET A 52 -0.89 -7.72 2.33
CA MET A 52 -0.15 -6.52 1.92
C MET A 52 -0.93 -5.70 0.89
N GLU A 53 -1.61 -6.37 -0.05
CA GLU A 53 -2.51 -5.76 -1.02
C GLU A 53 -3.67 -5.04 -0.32
N ALA A 54 -4.33 -5.71 0.63
CA ALA A 54 -5.39 -5.11 1.44
C ALA A 54 -4.88 -3.88 2.23
N LEU A 55 -3.68 -3.96 2.80
CA LEU A 55 -3.03 -2.86 3.50
C LEU A 55 -2.76 -1.69 2.55
N LEU A 56 -2.20 -1.96 1.38
CA LEU A 56 -1.92 -0.97 0.34
C LEU A 56 -3.19 -0.24 -0.11
N GLY A 57 -4.27 -0.99 -0.35
CA GLY A 57 -5.58 -0.46 -0.70
C GLY A 57 -6.19 0.38 0.43
N LYS A 58 -6.17 -0.13 1.67
CA LYS A 58 -6.69 0.57 2.86
C LYS A 58 -5.92 1.87 3.14
N ALA A 59 -4.62 1.87 2.93
CA ALA A 59 -3.75 3.04 3.05
C ALA A 59 -3.98 4.07 1.92
N ASN A 60 -4.61 3.68 0.82
CA ASN A 60 -4.77 4.49 -0.40
C ASN A 60 -3.41 4.97 -0.96
N LEU A 61 -2.40 4.10 -0.93
CA LEU A 61 -1.02 4.41 -1.35
C LEU A 61 -0.63 3.75 -2.68
N ALA A 62 -1.55 3.05 -3.35
CA ALA A 62 -1.27 2.36 -4.60
C ALA A 62 -0.69 3.32 -5.66
N ILE A 63 -1.32 4.47 -5.88
CA ILE A 63 -0.85 5.49 -6.85
C ILE A 63 0.51 6.06 -6.42
N THR A 64 0.73 6.30 -5.12
CA THR A 64 2.00 6.83 -4.61
C THR A 64 3.15 5.87 -4.85
N LEU A 65 2.95 4.57 -4.56
CA LEU A 65 3.96 3.53 -4.76
C LEU A 65 4.04 3.01 -6.20
N ASP A 66 3.11 3.40 -7.06
CA ASP A 66 3.21 3.26 -8.53
C ASP A 66 3.98 4.41 -9.20
N GLY A 67 4.21 5.50 -8.48
CA GLY A 67 4.94 6.68 -8.94
C GLY A 67 6.42 6.43 -9.23
N THR A 68 7.14 7.52 -9.57
CA THR A 68 8.52 7.45 -10.10
C THR A 68 9.58 6.95 -9.12
N GLY A 69 9.32 6.90 -7.80
CA GLY A 69 10.29 6.45 -6.80
C GLY A 69 11.53 7.36 -6.68
N PRO A 70 12.69 6.86 -6.24
CA PRO A 70 12.98 5.45 -5.93
C PRO A 70 12.44 4.99 -4.57
N PHE A 71 11.96 3.76 -4.51
CA PHE A 71 11.47 3.17 -3.26
C PHE A 71 12.24 1.90 -2.89
N THR A 72 12.31 1.59 -1.61
CA THR A 72 12.62 0.23 -1.12
C THR A 72 11.50 -0.19 -0.19
N VAL A 73 10.92 -1.36 -0.44
CA VAL A 73 9.84 -1.89 0.40
C VAL A 73 10.26 -3.20 1.03
N PHE A 74 10.13 -3.27 2.35
CA PHE A 74 10.23 -4.51 3.11
C PHE A 74 8.86 -5.17 3.10
N ALA A 75 8.64 -6.16 2.22
CA ALA A 75 7.34 -6.75 1.97
C ALA A 75 7.17 -8.08 2.72
N PRO A 76 6.37 -8.13 3.80
CA PRO A 76 5.92 -9.39 4.39
C PRO A 76 4.90 -10.07 3.49
N ASP A 77 5.00 -11.38 3.30
CA ASP A 77 3.94 -12.18 2.70
C ASP A 77 2.83 -12.51 3.70
N ASP A 78 1.77 -13.19 3.25
CA ASP A 78 0.64 -13.55 4.10
C ASP A 78 1.07 -14.42 5.30
N SER A 79 2.09 -15.27 5.14
CA SER A 79 2.64 -16.08 6.24
C SER A 79 3.39 -15.24 7.26
N ALA A 80 4.12 -14.22 6.81
CA ALA A 80 4.84 -13.26 7.64
C ALA A 80 3.87 -12.37 8.45
N PHE A 81 2.78 -11.93 7.83
CA PHE A 81 1.72 -11.21 8.53
C PHE A 81 1.05 -12.10 9.58
N ALA A 82 0.70 -13.34 9.24
CA ALA A 82 0.13 -14.30 10.18
C ALA A 82 1.07 -14.58 11.36
N ALA A 83 2.38 -14.74 11.11
CA ALA A 83 3.39 -14.89 12.16
C ALA A 83 3.51 -13.68 13.09
N SER A 84 3.08 -12.49 12.61
CA SER A 84 3.01 -11.26 13.39
C SER A 84 1.65 -11.04 14.07
N GLY A 85 0.72 -11.99 13.97
CA GLY A 85 -0.64 -11.86 14.50
C GLY A 85 -1.55 -10.93 13.70
N ILE A 86 -1.13 -10.53 12.51
CA ILE A 86 -1.87 -9.62 11.64
C ILE A 86 -2.60 -10.45 10.57
N ASN A 87 -3.90 -10.23 10.44
CA ASN A 87 -4.75 -10.88 9.43
C ASN A 87 -5.61 -9.85 8.69
N LEU A 88 -6.34 -10.29 7.67
CA LEU A 88 -7.22 -9.42 6.88
C LEU A 88 -8.28 -8.70 7.73
N SER A 89 -8.81 -9.36 8.77
CA SER A 89 -9.79 -8.74 9.67
C SER A 89 -9.18 -7.57 10.45
N TYR A 90 -7.94 -7.72 10.91
CA TYR A 90 -7.18 -6.65 11.54
C TYR A 90 -6.95 -5.48 10.56
N ILE A 91 -6.46 -5.76 9.36
CA ILE A 91 -6.24 -4.72 8.32
C ILE A 91 -7.55 -3.96 8.02
N ASN A 92 -8.66 -4.67 7.90
CA ASN A 92 -9.97 -4.06 7.62
C ASN A 92 -10.48 -3.18 8.77
N SER A 93 -10.08 -3.45 10.01
CA SER A 93 -10.44 -2.66 11.18
C SER A 93 -9.65 -1.36 11.33
N LEU A 94 -8.49 -1.25 10.66
CA LEU A 94 -7.65 -0.05 10.70
C LEU A 94 -8.38 1.15 10.07
N SER A 95 -8.10 2.34 10.57
CA SER A 95 -8.34 3.58 9.83
C SER A 95 -7.36 3.69 8.66
N GLN A 96 -7.66 4.55 7.69
CA GLN A 96 -6.74 4.82 6.60
C GLN A 96 -5.38 5.33 7.10
N GLN A 97 -5.36 6.18 8.12
CA GLN A 97 -4.15 6.77 8.70
C GLN A 97 -3.26 5.70 9.36
N GLU A 98 -3.85 4.77 10.11
CA GLU A 98 -3.11 3.65 10.69
C GLU A 98 -2.53 2.72 9.62
N ALA A 99 -3.32 2.41 8.59
CA ALA A 99 -2.85 1.63 7.45
C ALA A 99 -1.70 2.34 6.70
N GLN A 100 -1.79 3.66 6.52
CA GLN A 100 -0.71 4.47 5.94
C GLN A 100 0.56 4.42 6.80
N ALA A 101 0.44 4.59 8.11
CA ALA A 101 1.58 4.53 9.02
C ALA A 101 2.30 3.17 8.92
N ILE A 102 1.56 2.07 8.90
CA ILE A 102 2.12 0.73 8.76
C ILE A 102 2.79 0.58 7.38
N MET A 103 2.10 0.93 6.28
CA MET A 103 2.64 0.78 4.93
C MET A 103 3.91 1.60 4.70
N LEU A 104 3.91 2.87 5.13
CA LEU A 104 5.04 3.77 4.98
C LEU A 104 6.22 3.41 5.93
N TYR A 105 5.93 2.76 7.06
CA TYR A 105 6.97 2.23 7.94
C TYR A 105 7.74 1.06 7.31
N HIS A 106 7.10 0.33 6.39
CA HIS A 106 7.74 -0.70 5.57
C HIS A 106 8.48 -0.13 4.35
N THR A 107 8.42 1.18 4.13
CA THR A 107 8.92 1.82 2.90
C THR A 107 10.06 2.77 3.20
N LEU A 108 11.11 2.74 2.38
CA LEU A 108 12.16 3.77 2.34
C LEU A 108 12.00 4.61 1.08
N ASN A 109 12.29 5.91 1.18
CA ASN A 109 12.31 6.85 0.06
C ASN A 109 13.68 6.87 -0.64
N SER A 110 14.23 5.69 -0.92
CA SER A 110 15.52 5.51 -1.59
C SER A 110 15.63 4.08 -2.12
N LYS A 111 16.47 3.87 -3.14
CA LYS A 111 16.81 2.54 -3.64
C LYS A 111 17.98 1.98 -2.82
N VAL A 112 17.75 0.97 -2.00
CA VAL A 112 18.73 0.36 -1.10
C VAL A 112 18.82 -1.13 -1.35
N LEU A 113 19.95 -1.60 -1.81
CA LEU A 113 20.26 -3.03 -1.90
C LEU A 113 20.67 -3.58 -0.52
N VAL A 114 20.55 -4.89 -0.32
CA VAL A 114 21.03 -5.52 0.92
C VAL A 114 22.51 -5.24 1.16
N ALA A 115 23.32 -5.14 0.09
CA ALA A 115 24.72 -4.78 0.19
C ALA A 115 24.94 -3.39 0.82
N ASP A 116 24.07 -2.42 0.45
CA ASP A 116 24.16 -1.02 0.87
C ASP A 116 23.57 -0.76 2.25
N LEU A 117 22.80 -1.71 2.80
CA LEU A 117 22.31 -1.60 4.16
C LEU A 117 23.50 -1.54 5.14
N PRO A 118 23.46 -0.67 6.16
CA PRO A 118 24.58 -0.48 7.06
C PRO A 118 24.94 -1.77 7.81
N ALA A 119 26.23 -2.02 7.96
CA ALA A 119 26.74 -3.18 8.70
C ALA A 119 26.72 -2.92 10.21
N GLY A 120 26.62 -3.99 10.99
CA GLY A 120 26.70 -3.96 12.45
C GLY A 120 25.36 -4.24 13.11
N PRO A 121 25.35 -4.34 14.45
CA PRO A 121 24.14 -4.52 15.21
C PRO A 121 23.36 -3.20 15.29
N ASN A 122 22.05 -3.26 15.06
CA ASN A 122 21.11 -2.14 15.23
C ASN A 122 21.52 -0.84 14.51
N ALA A 123 22.01 -0.94 13.28
CA ALA A 123 22.30 0.23 12.48
C ALA A 123 21.00 0.92 12.03
N LYS A 124 20.92 2.22 12.26
CA LYS A 124 19.71 3.02 12.04
C LYS A 124 19.52 3.31 10.55
N VAL A 125 18.29 3.09 10.04
CA VAL A 125 17.84 3.49 8.71
C VAL A 125 16.53 4.26 8.86
N THR A 126 16.34 5.32 8.09
CA THR A 126 15.13 6.16 8.16
C THR A 126 14.09 5.69 7.16
N THR A 127 12.87 5.50 7.61
CA THR A 127 11.71 5.13 6.77
C THR A 127 11.13 6.34 6.02
N PHE A 128 10.15 6.09 5.17
CA PHE A 128 9.45 7.15 4.44
C PHE A 128 8.76 8.17 5.37
N THR A 129 8.29 7.75 6.53
CA THR A 129 7.67 8.62 7.55
C THR A 129 8.68 9.43 8.35
N GLY A 130 9.98 9.18 8.21
CA GLY A 130 11.03 9.76 9.07
C GLY A 130 11.31 8.96 10.33
N ASP A 131 10.53 7.92 10.61
CA ASP A 131 10.78 7.00 11.70
C ASP A 131 12.03 6.14 11.45
N SER A 132 12.49 5.46 12.48
CA SER A 132 13.69 4.65 12.39
C SER A 132 13.37 3.17 12.39
N ILE A 133 13.97 2.45 11.47
CA ILE A 133 14.14 1.00 11.54
C ILE A 133 15.60 0.67 11.84
N PHE A 134 15.84 -0.49 12.42
CA PHE A 134 17.17 -0.92 12.82
C PHE A 134 17.58 -2.17 12.06
N VAL A 135 18.70 -2.10 11.38
CA VAL A 135 19.25 -3.20 10.58
C VAL A 135 20.36 -3.89 11.37
N THR A 136 20.33 -5.22 11.36
CA THR A 136 21.40 -6.05 11.91
C THR A 136 21.87 -7.02 10.84
N LYS A 137 23.15 -6.96 10.48
CA LYS A 137 23.82 -7.91 9.60
C LYS A 137 24.74 -8.82 10.42
N ASN A 138 24.54 -10.13 10.31
CA ASN A 138 25.40 -11.12 10.96
C ASN A 138 25.54 -12.39 10.08
N ALA A 139 26.25 -13.39 10.57
CA ALA A 139 26.44 -14.65 9.85
C ALA A 139 25.15 -15.43 9.55
N SER A 140 24.06 -15.17 10.31
CA SER A 140 22.74 -15.82 10.14
C SER A 140 21.85 -15.09 9.13
N GLY A 141 22.25 -13.90 8.68
CA GLY A 141 21.52 -13.11 7.68
C GLY A 141 21.39 -11.63 8.02
N VAL A 142 20.45 -10.98 7.31
CA VAL A 142 20.12 -9.57 7.49
C VAL A 142 18.74 -9.46 8.09
N TYR A 143 18.62 -8.66 9.12
CA TYR A 143 17.41 -8.46 9.91
C TYR A 143 17.04 -6.99 9.95
N VAL A 144 15.75 -6.69 9.86
CA VAL A 144 15.18 -5.33 9.98
C VAL A 144 14.18 -5.35 11.13
N ASN A 145 14.44 -4.61 12.20
CA ASN A 145 13.65 -4.69 13.45
C ASN A 145 13.39 -6.13 13.94
N GLY A 146 14.37 -7.02 13.73
CA GLY A 146 14.25 -8.43 14.08
C GLY A 146 13.54 -9.31 13.03
N ALA A 147 12.90 -8.75 12.01
CA ALA A 147 12.39 -9.48 10.86
C ALA A 147 13.53 -9.86 9.92
N LYS A 148 13.63 -11.14 9.54
CA LYS A 148 14.67 -11.61 8.63
C LYS A 148 14.31 -11.31 7.19
N ILE A 149 15.26 -10.78 6.41
CA ILE A 149 15.13 -10.72 4.95
C ILE A 149 15.32 -12.13 4.40
N ILE A 150 14.25 -12.70 3.82
CA ILE A 150 14.22 -14.06 3.28
C ILE A 150 14.45 -14.10 1.76
N GLN A 151 14.15 -13.02 1.07
CA GLN A 151 14.49 -12.80 -0.33
C GLN A 151 14.82 -11.33 -0.53
N SER A 152 15.98 -11.04 -1.10
CA SER A 152 16.48 -9.68 -1.25
C SER A 152 16.54 -9.23 -2.70
N ASP A 153 16.65 -7.91 -2.87
CA ASP A 153 17.04 -7.27 -4.12
C ASP A 153 16.12 -7.58 -5.32
N ILE A 154 14.82 -7.80 -5.05
CA ILE A 154 13.81 -7.94 -6.10
C ILE A 154 13.65 -6.58 -6.76
N THR A 155 14.16 -6.46 -7.98
CA THR A 155 14.16 -5.19 -8.71
C THR A 155 12.85 -5.00 -9.45
N VAL A 156 12.28 -3.80 -9.29
CA VAL A 156 11.13 -3.30 -10.04
C VAL A 156 11.47 -1.95 -10.66
N ASP A 157 10.62 -1.43 -11.55
CA ASP A 157 10.94 -0.24 -12.35
C ASP A 157 11.21 1.00 -11.51
N ASN A 158 10.52 1.13 -10.38
CA ASN A 158 10.64 2.29 -9.49
C ASN A 158 11.26 1.98 -8.13
N GLY A 159 11.89 0.80 -7.95
CA GLY A 159 12.49 0.48 -6.67
C GLY A 159 13.01 -0.93 -6.47
N ILE A 160 13.11 -1.30 -5.20
CA ILE A 160 13.57 -2.61 -4.72
C ILE A 160 12.53 -3.15 -3.72
N ILE A 161 12.31 -4.45 -3.75
CA ILE A 161 11.52 -5.15 -2.74
C ILE A 161 12.42 -6.15 -2.03
N HIS A 162 12.36 -6.14 -0.71
CA HIS A 162 12.94 -7.16 0.17
C HIS A 162 11.83 -7.91 0.86
N LYS A 163 11.70 -9.21 0.61
CA LYS A 163 10.74 -10.05 1.31
C LYS A 163 11.24 -10.35 2.71
N ILE A 164 10.38 -10.16 3.72
CA ILE A 164 10.68 -10.38 5.13
C ILE A 164 9.74 -11.41 5.76
N ASP A 165 10.22 -12.09 6.82
CA ASP A 165 9.51 -13.18 7.50
C ASP A 165 8.51 -12.71 8.58
N ARG A 166 8.44 -11.39 8.84
CA ARG A 166 7.52 -10.77 9.80
C ARG A 166 7.18 -9.36 9.37
N ALA A 167 5.98 -8.87 9.73
CA ALA A 167 5.60 -7.49 9.54
C ALA A 167 6.35 -6.56 10.51
N LEU A 168 6.68 -5.36 10.02
CA LEU A 168 7.26 -4.31 10.85
C LEU A 168 6.12 -3.52 11.52
N ASN A 169 6.20 -3.36 12.83
CA ASN A 169 5.25 -2.54 13.56
C ASN A 169 5.80 -1.15 13.78
N PRO A 170 5.13 -0.09 13.31
CA PRO A 170 5.54 1.27 13.60
C PRO A 170 5.47 1.53 15.12
N PRO A 171 6.33 2.42 15.64
CA PRO A 171 6.29 2.79 17.04
C PRO A 171 4.95 3.45 17.38
N VAL A 172 4.20 2.88 18.31
CA VAL A 172 2.93 3.44 18.77
C VAL A 172 3.20 4.40 19.94
N GLY A 173 3.56 5.64 19.63
CA GLY A 173 3.69 6.69 20.64
C GLY A 173 4.80 6.47 21.68
N THR A 174 4.56 6.87 22.92
CA THR A 174 5.52 6.76 24.03
C THR A 174 5.59 5.34 24.59
N ILE A 175 6.68 5.03 25.34
CA ILE A 175 6.82 3.78 26.09
C ILE A 175 5.57 3.50 26.93
N THR A 176 5.02 4.52 27.55
CA THR A 176 3.79 4.45 28.37
C THR A 176 2.59 3.98 27.55
N GLN A 177 2.40 4.52 26.35
CA GLN A 177 1.31 4.09 25.44
C GLN A 177 1.50 2.67 24.93
N THR A 178 2.73 2.30 24.58
CA THR A 178 3.06 0.95 24.12
C THR A 178 2.78 -0.09 25.22
N ILE A 179 3.14 0.21 26.45
CA ILE A 179 2.88 -0.67 27.62
C ILE A 179 1.37 -0.80 27.87
N PHE A 180 0.62 0.28 27.77
CA PHE A 180 -0.83 0.28 27.95
C PHE A 180 -1.54 -0.55 26.87
N VAL A 181 -1.21 -0.33 25.59
CA VAL A 181 -1.82 -1.06 24.46
C VAL A 181 -1.54 -2.55 24.52
N ASN A 182 -0.36 -2.96 25.01
CA ASN A 182 0.00 -4.37 25.15
C ASN A 182 -0.45 -5.03 26.46
N GLY A 183 -1.28 -4.36 27.26
CA GLY A 183 -1.86 -4.92 28.50
C GLY A 183 -0.83 -5.18 29.61
N LEU A 184 0.31 -4.49 29.58
CA LEU A 184 1.37 -4.62 30.59
C LEU A 184 1.10 -3.74 31.81
N ASP A 185 -0.10 -3.84 32.39
CA ASP A 185 -0.60 -2.99 33.46
C ASP A 185 0.33 -2.88 34.67
N SER A 186 0.99 -4.00 35.03
CA SER A 186 1.92 -4.01 36.16
C SER A 186 3.16 -3.15 35.88
N LEU A 187 3.68 -3.20 34.66
CA LEU A 187 4.80 -2.38 34.22
C LEU A 187 4.39 -0.90 34.10
N TYR A 188 3.21 -0.62 33.57
CA TYR A 188 2.65 0.73 33.52
C TYR A 188 2.55 1.35 34.92
N LYS A 189 2.00 0.62 35.90
CA LYS A 189 1.90 1.08 37.31
C LYS A 189 3.27 1.29 37.95
N ALA A 190 4.27 0.51 37.59
CA ALA A 190 5.64 0.67 38.11
C ALA A 190 6.27 1.96 37.58
N ILE A 191 6.15 2.23 36.27
CA ILE A 191 6.69 3.45 35.64
C ILE A 191 5.96 4.71 36.12
N ALA A 192 4.65 4.64 36.30
CA ALA A 192 3.84 5.77 36.77
C ALA A 192 4.11 6.18 38.25
N ARG A 193 4.85 5.34 39.01
CA ARG A 193 5.23 5.57 40.40
C ARG A 193 6.68 6.03 40.57
N ALA A 194 7.47 6.00 39.50
CA ALA A 194 8.86 6.42 39.45
C ALA A 194 9.01 7.89 39.08
#